data_e98d3ee5cd6acf9b5399db9298e3551c
#
_entry.id   e98d3ee5cd6acf9b5399db9298e3551c
#
_cell.length_a   1.000
_cell.length_b   1.000
_cell.length_c   1.000
_cell.angle_alpha   90.00
_cell.angle_beta   90.00
_cell.angle_gamma   90.00
#
_symmetry.space_group_name_H-M   'P 1'
#
loop_
_entity.id
_entity.type
_entity.pdbx_description
1 polymer ?
#
loop_
_entity_poly.entity_id
_entity_poly.type
_entity_poly.pdbx_seq_one_letter_code
_entity_poly.pdbx_strand_id
1 'polypeptide(L)'
;MASDSLPAPTAYHRLPIRALNKVLAAANKAGLAKVDLSADTLMREAREDTGLSHFGDDGFCDRLEVLSRSLRDEARLNPIGQRLQKQAIVRILKHRLYAEDWFTRHPEILDCELADPIVVMGLARSGTTRLHRLLASDPRFLHLKAWESINPVPWPECQLPPGNDDPRIQDIDRGLKAVLYMSPQIASVHPLGTLEVEEEVGLIQHGISSQLFEVQARIPGFANYLMAHDQDDAYRYMLKLLKLISWQRGDDTSKPWVLKTPQHMQDLDALMRVFPKAKLIFSHRDPVKVIGSICSMTWNSMVRDTDTLDPHWIGEEWLNKAEQMLTKVQALRQQHIPAGQCLGVHYRDLSDDWQSVMQDIYHFIAYPLEPALPSMSAWLASNAQHKHGVHRYQLSDFGLSEQVVENRLGYYRDAYSIAKE
;
A
#
# COMPACT_ATOMS: atom_id res chain seq x y z
N MET A 1 -35.12 -12.27 10.50
CA MET A 1 -33.75 -12.70 10.20
C MET A 1 -32.84 -11.80 11.02
N ALA A 2 -32.08 -12.37 11.94
CA ALA A 2 -31.16 -11.56 12.73
C ALA A 2 -30.15 -10.91 11.76
N SER A 3 -29.97 -9.60 11.86
CA SER A 3 -28.87 -8.94 11.16
C SER A 3 -27.59 -9.53 11.73
N ASP A 4 -26.86 -10.33 10.94
CA ASP A 4 -25.50 -10.72 11.26
C ASP A 4 -24.61 -9.47 11.12
N SER A 5 -24.72 -8.56 12.12
CA SER A 5 -23.81 -7.43 12.23
C SER A 5 -22.40 -7.94 12.50
N LEU A 6 -21.39 -7.27 11.93
CA LEU A 6 -19.99 -7.60 12.19
C LEU A 6 -19.73 -7.73 13.69
N PRO A 7 -18.99 -8.77 14.13
CA PRO A 7 -18.62 -8.91 15.54
C PRO A 7 -17.84 -7.67 16.03
N ALA A 8 -17.97 -7.33 17.31
CA ALA A 8 -17.17 -6.25 17.89
C ALA A 8 -15.66 -6.48 17.66
N PRO A 9 -14.84 -5.43 17.46
CA PRO A 9 -13.39 -5.56 17.19
C PRO A 9 -12.67 -6.48 18.15
N THR A 10 -13.01 -6.44 19.43
CA THR A 10 -12.42 -7.33 20.47
C THR A 10 -12.68 -8.81 20.23
N ALA A 11 -13.69 -9.19 19.44
CA ALA A 11 -13.95 -10.59 19.11
C ALA A 11 -12.86 -11.19 18.21
N TYR A 12 -12.17 -10.36 17.46
CA TYR A 12 -11.07 -10.76 16.57
C TYR A 12 -9.75 -10.99 17.33
N HIS A 13 -9.63 -10.49 18.58
CA HIS A 13 -8.40 -10.63 19.36
C HIS A 13 -8.35 -11.99 20.07
N ARG A 14 -7.23 -12.67 19.99
CA ARG A 14 -6.95 -13.89 20.78
C ARG A 14 -6.92 -13.56 22.27
N LEU A 15 -7.27 -14.54 23.11
CA LEU A 15 -7.29 -14.36 24.58
C LEU A 15 -6.00 -13.77 25.17
N PRO A 16 -4.78 -14.23 24.78
CA PRO A 16 -3.53 -13.62 25.27
C PRO A 16 -3.40 -12.15 24.91
N ILE A 17 -3.83 -11.74 23.70
CA ILE A 17 -3.81 -10.36 23.22
C ILE A 17 -4.77 -9.49 24.03
N ARG A 18 -5.99 -9.99 24.31
CA ARG A 18 -6.96 -9.29 25.18
C ARG A 18 -6.42 -9.11 26.60
N ALA A 19 -5.79 -10.15 27.16
CA ALA A 19 -5.20 -10.09 28.49
C ALA A 19 -4.06 -9.05 28.53
N LEU A 20 -3.17 -9.07 27.54
CA LEU A 20 -2.07 -8.10 27.42
C LEU A 20 -2.60 -6.66 27.30
N ASN A 21 -3.62 -6.41 26.45
CA ASN A 21 -4.23 -5.09 26.32
C ASN A 21 -4.79 -4.59 27.68
N LYS A 22 -5.45 -5.46 28.48
CA LYS A 22 -5.95 -5.08 29.80
C LYS A 22 -4.82 -4.70 30.75
N VAL A 23 -3.74 -5.48 30.80
CA VAL A 23 -2.56 -5.20 31.63
C VAL A 23 -1.92 -3.88 31.23
N LEU A 24 -1.70 -3.68 29.94
CA LEU A 24 -1.12 -2.44 29.40
C LEU A 24 -2.03 -1.22 29.63
N ALA A 25 -3.35 -1.38 29.52
CA ALA A 25 -4.31 -0.32 29.84
C ALA A 25 -4.24 0.10 31.33
N ALA A 26 -4.13 -0.88 32.22
CA ALA A 26 -3.95 -0.59 33.66
C ALA A 26 -2.61 0.13 33.93
N ALA A 27 -1.52 -0.33 33.32
CA ALA A 27 -0.21 0.31 33.42
C ALA A 27 -0.21 1.74 32.83
N ASN A 28 -0.89 1.97 31.72
CA ASN A 28 -1.06 3.31 31.12
C ASN A 28 -1.80 4.27 32.07
N LYS A 29 -2.88 3.78 32.73
CA LYS A 29 -3.62 4.57 33.74
C LYS A 29 -2.77 4.90 34.95
N ALA A 30 -1.84 4.02 35.34
CA ALA A 30 -0.88 4.26 36.41
C ALA A 30 0.33 5.14 35.99
N GLY A 31 0.39 5.58 34.72
CA GLY A 31 1.52 6.35 34.19
C GLY A 31 2.77 5.54 33.87
N LEU A 32 2.76 4.22 34.05
CA LEU A 32 3.93 3.35 33.94
C LEU A 32 4.29 2.89 32.52
N ALA A 33 3.35 2.98 31.57
CA ALA A 33 3.53 2.43 30.23
C ALA A 33 2.92 3.30 29.12
N LYS A 34 2.79 4.59 29.37
CA LYS A 34 2.22 5.55 28.40
C LYS A 34 3.07 5.62 27.15
N VAL A 35 2.42 5.48 25.99
CA VAL A 35 3.05 5.62 24.68
C VAL A 35 2.89 7.07 24.21
N ASP A 36 4.01 7.72 23.92
CA ASP A 36 4.02 9.04 23.29
C ASP A 36 4.15 8.86 21.77
N LEU A 37 3.18 9.40 21.04
CA LEU A 37 3.11 9.40 19.58
C LEU A 37 3.37 10.79 18.99
N SER A 38 3.93 11.75 19.78
CA SER A 38 4.28 13.06 19.25
C SER A 38 5.41 12.93 18.21
N ALA A 39 5.36 13.77 17.18
CA ALA A 39 6.35 13.79 16.10
C ALA A 39 7.78 13.96 16.65
N ASP A 40 7.97 14.87 17.62
CA ASP A 40 9.25 15.10 18.28
C ASP A 40 9.80 13.85 18.97
N THR A 41 8.96 13.12 19.71
CA THR A 41 9.37 11.88 20.38
C THR A 41 9.74 10.79 19.36
N LEU A 42 8.94 10.62 18.30
CA LEU A 42 9.20 9.64 17.24
C LEU A 42 10.53 9.94 16.52
N MET A 43 10.78 11.20 16.17
CA MET A 43 12.03 11.62 15.52
C MET A 43 13.24 11.49 16.46
N ARG A 44 13.08 11.83 17.74
CA ARG A 44 14.15 11.68 18.74
C ARG A 44 14.53 10.21 18.91
N GLU A 45 13.56 9.31 19.09
CA GLU A 45 13.84 7.87 19.23
C GLU A 45 14.55 7.31 17.99
N ALA A 46 14.13 7.72 16.78
CA ALA A 46 14.83 7.30 15.57
C ALA A 46 16.31 7.76 15.54
N ARG A 47 16.59 8.99 16.00
CA ARG A 47 17.97 9.50 16.12
C ARG A 47 18.77 8.72 17.18
N GLU A 48 18.18 8.50 18.35
CA GLU A 48 18.81 7.75 19.44
C GLU A 48 19.16 6.31 19.02
N ASP A 49 18.26 5.65 18.34
CA ASP A 49 18.42 4.27 17.87
C ASP A 49 19.50 4.14 16.77
N THR A 50 19.68 5.14 15.93
CA THR A 50 20.58 5.06 14.77
C THR A 50 21.91 5.79 14.96
N GLY A 51 21.96 6.73 15.90
CA GLY A 51 23.09 7.66 16.06
C GLY A 51 23.18 8.71 14.94
N LEU A 52 22.22 8.74 14.01
CA LEU A 52 22.16 9.67 12.89
C LEU A 52 21.17 10.81 13.17
N SER A 53 21.30 11.93 12.45
CA SER A 53 20.45 13.11 12.70
C SER A 53 19.79 13.69 11.46
N HIS A 54 20.32 13.41 10.27
CA HIS A 54 19.87 14.00 9.01
C HIS A 54 18.77 13.14 8.36
N PHE A 55 17.54 13.67 8.29
CA PHE A 55 16.38 12.99 7.67
C PHE A 55 16.19 13.33 6.19
N GLY A 56 17.07 14.10 5.57
CA GLY A 56 16.89 14.65 4.23
C GLY A 56 15.96 15.86 4.23
N ASP A 57 15.24 16.03 3.13
CA ASP A 57 14.21 17.06 2.97
C ASP A 57 13.15 16.96 4.07
N ASP A 58 12.76 18.09 4.64
CA ASP A 58 11.84 18.19 5.78
C ASP A 58 10.35 18.27 5.39
N GLY A 59 10.01 18.19 4.09
CA GLY A 59 8.64 18.20 3.60
C GLY A 59 7.72 17.13 4.22
N PHE A 60 8.28 16.04 4.77
CA PHE A 60 7.52 15.02 5.51
C PHE A 60 7.12 15.44 6.93
N CYS A 61 7.74 16.48 7.51
CA CYS A 61 7.54 16.85 8.92
C CYS A 61 6.11 17.30 9.22
N ASP A 62 5.50 18.10 8.35
CA ASP A 62 4.11 18.53 8.52
C ASP A 62 3.16 17.34 8.47
N ARG A 63 3.38 16.40 7.53
CA ARG A 63 2.61 15.17 7.45
C ARG A 63 2.77 14.30 8.69
N LEU A 64 3.98 14.22 9.24
CA LEU A 64 4.25 13.49 10.49
C LEU A 64 3.50 14.10 11.67
N GLU A 65 3.46 15.44 11.78
CA GLU A 65 2.72 16.11 12.85
C GLU A 65 1.20 15.86 12.72
N VAL A 66 0.65 15.95 11.49
CA VAL A 66 -0.77 15.66 11.24
C VAL A 66 -1.09 14.20 11.52
N LEU A 67 -0.25 13.26 11.07
CA LEU A 67 -0.41 11.82 11.36
C LEU A 67 -0.37 11.55 12.87
N SER A 68 0.62 12.10 13.56
CA SER A 68 0.79 11.99 15.01
C SER A 68 -0.44 12.48 15.77
N ARG A 69 -0.98 13.64 15.40
CA ARG A 69 -2.21 14.18 15.98
C ARG A 69 -3.40 13.29 15.70
N SER A 70 -3.61 12.86 14.45
CA SER A 70 -4.74 12.00 14.09
C SER A 70 -4.69 10.63 14.80
N LEU A 71 -3.49 10.04 14.97
CA LEU A 71 -3.32 8.81 15.74
C LEU A 71 -3.67 8.96 17.21
N ARG A 72 -3.36 10.10 17.82
CA ARG A 72 -3.67 10.38 19.23
C ARG A 72 -5.15 10.70 19.46
N ASP A 73 -5.74 11.50 18.57
CA ASP A 73 -7.03 12.15 18.80
C ASP A 73 -8.21 11.40 18.14
N GLU A 74 -7.97 10.70 17.01
CA GLU A 74 -9.03 10.13 16.18
C GLU A 74 -9.04 8.59 16.16
N ALA A 75 -7.84 7.95 16.19
CA ALA A 75 -7.68 6.53 15.88
C ALA A 75 -8.23 5.57 16.95
N ARG A 76 -8.42 6.04 18.18
CA ARG A 76 -8.90 5.22 19.34
C ARG A 76 -8.12 3.93 19.49
N LEU A 77 -6.80 4.02 19.37
CA LEU A 77 -5.90 2.87 19.43
C LEU A 77 -5.95 2.20 20.82
N ASN A 78 -6.03 0.88 20.83
CA ASN A 78 -5.80 0.11 22.04
C ASN A 78 -4.30 0.14 22.44
N PRO A 79 -3.91 -0.27 23.66
CA PRO A 79 -2.52 -0.18 24.10
C PRO A 79 -1.50 -0.92 23.24
N ILE A 80 -1.87 -2.02 22.59
CA ILE A 80 -1.01 -2.72 21.63
C ILE A 80 -0.93 -1.92 20.33
N GLY A 81 -2.06 -1.43 19.81
CA GLY A 81 -2.12 -0.60 18.60
C GLY A 81 -1.25 0.65 18.71
N GLN A 82 -1.26 1.34 19.87
CA GLN A 82 -0.37 2.48 20.11
C GLN A 82 1.11 2.11 19.93
N ARG A 83 1.53 0.95 20.45
CA ARG A 83 2.92 0.47 20.33
C ARG A 83 3.27 0.07 18.92
N LEU A 84 2.36 -0.62 18.24
CA LEU A 84 2.58 -1.06 16.86
C LEU A 84 2.70 0.14 15.90
N GLN A 85 1.82 1.14 16.03
CA GLN A 85 1.89 2.36 15.22
C GLN A 85 3.18 3.14 15.52
N LYS A 86 3.55 3.29 16.80
CA LYS A 86 4.81 3.91 17.18
C LYS A 86 6.01 3.23 16.55
N GLN A 87 6.12 1.90 16.70
CA GLN A 87 7.22 1.11 16.14
C GLN A 87 7.29 1.21 14.62
N ALA A 88 6.14 1.19 13.94
CA ALA A 88 6.08 1.32 12.49
C ALA A 88 6.61 2.69 12.03
N ILE A 89 6.20 3.79 12.68
CA ILE A 89 6.65 5.13 12.31
C ILE A 89 8.13 5.34 12.66
N VAL A 90 8.59 4.91 13.84
CA VAL A 90 10.01 4.99 14.22
C VAL A 90 10.88 4.20 13.22
N ARG A 91 10.45 3.01 12.78
CA ARG A 91 11.14 2.24 11.74
C ARG A 91 11.25 3.03 10.43
N ILE A 92 10.17 3.67 9.96
CA ILE A 92 10.18 4.49 8.75
C ILE A 92 11.18 5.65 8.90
N LEU A 93 11.20 6.32 10.05
CA LEU A 93 12.13 7.42 10.34
C LEU A 93 13.59 6.93 10.41
N LYS A 94 13.84 5.75 10.99
CA LYS A 94 15.17 5.12 10.97
C LYS A 94 15.63 4.82 9.54
N HIS A 95 14.74 4.31 8.70
CA HIS A 95 15.07 4.08 7.29
C HIS A 95 15.40 5.38 6.56
N ARG A 96 14.72 6.49 6.85
CA ARG A 96 15.09 7.79 6.28
C ARG A 96 16.50 8.20 6.69
N LEU A 97 16.84 8.06 7.98
CA LEU A 97 18.20 8.37 8.48
C LEU A 97 19.26 7.52 7.80
N TYR A 98 19.05 6.20 7.69
CA TYR A 98 19.98 5.31 6.98
C TYR A 98 20.05 5.64 5.48
N ALA A 99 18.92 5.95 4.82
CA ALA A 99 18.90 6.28 3.40
C ALA A 99 19.73 7.54 3.10
N GLU A 100 19.56 8.60 3.90
CA GLU A 100 20.33 9.84 3.73
C GLU A 100 21.82 9.65 4.03
N ASP A 101 22.18 8.77 4.97
CA ASP A 101 23.56 8.36 5.20
C ASP A 101 24.13 7.60 3.97
N TRP A 102 23.36 6.68 3.38
CA TRP A 102 23.73 6.01 2.13
C TRP A 102 23.90 6.99 0.98
N PHE A 103 22.98 7.93 0.77
CA PHE A 103 23.10 8.94 -0.30
C PHE A 103 24.29 9.88 -0.09
N THR A 104 24.65 10.16 1.15
CA THR A 104 25.83 10.98 1.46
C THR A 104 27.13 10.25 1.18
N ARG A 105 27.22 8.96 1.54
CA ARG A 105 28.42 8.15 1.32
C ARG A 105 28.55 7.65 -0.13
N HIS A 106 27.45 7.51 -0.83
CA HIS A 106 27.34 6.96 -2.18
C HIS A 106 26.45 7.88 -3.05
N PRO A 107 26.94 9.09 -3.41
CA PRO A 107 26.17 10.04 -4.21
C PRO A 107 25.80 9.49 -5.60
N GLU A 108 26.57 8.55 -6.14
CA GLU A 108 26.28 7.85 -7.39
C GLU A 108 24.93 7.12 -7.41
N ILE A 109 24.33 6.85 -6.24
CA ILE A 109 22.96 6.31 -6.14
C ILE A 109 21.96 7.28 -6.75
N LEU A 110 22.13 8.56 -6.46
CA LEU A 110 21.21 9.60 -6.93
C LEU A 110 21.41 9.92 -8.41
N ASP A 111 22.60 9.68 -8.94
CA ASP A 111 22.92 9.84 -10.37
C ASP A 111 22.39 8.68 -11.24
N CYS A 112 21.96 7.57 -10.62
CA CYS A 112 21.41 6.44 -11.35
C CYS A 112 20.13 6.87 -12.09
N GLU A 113 20.10 6.65 -13.42
CA GLU A 113 18.91 6.84 -14.23
C GLU A 113 18.12 5.54 -14.30
N LEU A 114 16.81 5.61 -14.02
CA LEU A 114 15.88 4.50 -14.14
C LEU A 114 15.06 4.66 -15.43
N ALA A 115 14.83 3.56 -16.14
CA ALA A 115 13.90 3.55 -17.27
C ALA A 115 12.49 3.96 -16.83
N ASP A 116 11.70 4.54 -17.75
CA ASP A 116 10.31 4.93 -17.49
C ASP A 116 9.47 3.72 -17.03
N PRO A 117 8.74 3.81 -15.92
CA PRO A 117 8.05 2.66 -15.34
C PRO A 117 6.76 2.30 -16.08
N ILE A 118 6.37 1.03 -15.93
CA ILE A 118 5.04 0.52 -16.23
C ILE A 118 4.25 0.56 -14.93
N VAL A 119 3.18 1.35 -14.88
CA VAL A 119 2.42 1.59 -13.65
C VAL A 119 1.02 0.98 -13.77
N VAL A 120 0.73 -0.02 -12.97
CA VAL A 120 -0.60 -0.60 -12.82
C VAL A 120 -1.36 0.15 -11.72
N MET A 121 -2.52 0.68 -12.05
CA MET A 121 -3.35 1.41 -11.10
C MET A 121 -4.83 1.08 -11.26
N GLY A 122 -5.61 1.47 -10.29
CA GLY A 122 -7.05 1.24 -10.21
C GLY A 122 -7.48 1.27 -8.74
N LEU A 123 -8.76 1.29 -8.48
CA LEU A 123 -9.24 1.14 -7.11
C LEU A 123 -8.71 -0.18 -6.52
N ALA A 124 -8.41 -0.19 -5.23
CA ALA A 124 -8.05 -1.42 -4.54
C ALA A 124 -9.11 -2.50 -4.82
N ARG A 125 -8.70 -3.77 -4.96
CA ARG A 125 -9.61 -4.89 -5.25
C ARG A 125 -10.16 -4.96 -6.69
N SER A 126 -9.67 -4.14 -7.61
CA SER A 126 -10.01 -4.22 -9.04
C SER A 126 -9.16 -5.22 -9.85
N GLY A 127 -8.38 -6.10 -9.20
CA GLY A 127 -7.54 -7.10 -9.88
C GLY A 127 -6.11 -6.65 -10.17
N THR A 128 -5.73 -5.45 -9.73
CA THR A 128 -4.40 -4.86 -9.93
C THR A 128 -3.26 -5.77 -9.47
N THR A 129 -3.42 -6.51 -8.36
CA THR A 129 -2.38 -7.42 -7.85
C THR A 129 -2.10 -8.58 -8.80
N ARG A 130 -3.14 -9.18 -9.43
CA ARG A 130 -2.95 -10.25 -10.41
C ARG A 130 -2.22 -9.72 -11.64
N LEU A 131 -2.64 -8.57 -12.14
CA LEU A 131 -2.03 -7.93 -13.28
C LEU A 131 -0.55 -7.55 -13.02
N HIS A 132 -0.29 -6.96 -11.86
CA HIS A 132 1.06 -6.62 -11.40
C HIS A 132 1.97 -7.84 -11.37
N ARG A 133 1.53 -8.93 -10.72
CA ARG A 133 2.33 -10.15 -10.57
C ARG A 133 2.55 -10.89 -11.90
N LEU A 134 1.61 -10.82 -12.84
CA LEU A 134 1.81 -11.32 -14.20
C LEU A 134 2.92 -10.53 -14.92
N LEU A 135 2.88 -9.21 -14.91
CA LEU A 135 3.93 -8.37 -15.48
C LEU A 135 5.28 -8.60 -14.78
N ALA A 136 5.29 -8.62 -13.46
CA ALA A 136 6.50 -8.84 -12.66
C ALA A 136 7.11 -10.25 -12.83
N SER A 137 6.39 -11.22 -13.40
CA SER A 137 6.95 -12.53 -13.73
C SER A 137 7.86 -12.52 -14.96
N ASP A 138 7.82 -11.46 -15.75
CA ASP A 138 8.73 -11.27 -16.88
C ASP A 138 10.11 -10.77 -16.39
N PRO A 139 11.20 -11.50 -16.62
CA PRO A 139 12.54 -11.14 -16.13
C PRO A 139 13.13 -9.88 -16.80
N ARG A 140 12.48 -9.36 -17.83
CA ARG A 140 12.86 -8.09 -18.47
C ARG A 140 12.41 -6.86 -17.69
N PHE A 141 11.60 -7.03 -16.64
CA PHE A 141 11.09 -5.96 -15.80
C PHE A 141 11.60 -6.08 -14.37
N LEU A 142 11.81 -4.93 -13.74
CA LEU A 142 12.13 -4.83 -12.32
C LEU A 142 10.83 -4.76 -11.50
N HIS A 143 10.86 -5.31 -10.30
CA HIS A 143 9.74 -5.26 -9.38
C HIS A 143 10.22 -5.29 -7.92
N LEU A 144 9.39 -4.86 -7.00
CA LEU A 144 9.64 -4.95 -5.57
C LEU A 144 9.22 -6.30 -5.01
N LYS A 145 9.98 -6.80 -4.03
CA LYS A 145 9.53 -7.84 -3.11
C LYS A 145 8.97 -7.21 -1.84
N ALA A 146 8.12 -7.92 -1.11
CA ALA A 146 7.47 -7.39 0.09
C ALA A 146 8.46 -6.88 1.14
N TRP A 147 9.58 -7.58 1.35
CA TRP A 147 10.60 -7.13 2.29
C TRP A 147 11.29 -5.83 1.84
N GLU A 148 11.45 -5.59 0.55
CA GLU A 148 12.04 -4.36 0.01
C GLU A 148 11.07 -3.18 0.07
N SER A 149 9.78 -3.43 -0.11
CA SER A 149 8.76 -2.41 0.06
C SER A 149 8.72 -1.89 1.51
N ILE A 150 8.94 -2.76 2.49
CA ILE A 150 8.83 -2.42 3.92
C ILE A 150 10.19 -1.99 4.50
N ASN A 151 11.29 -2.66 4.14
CA ASN A 151 12.65 -2.41 4.61
C ASN A 151 13.60 -2.12 3.43
N PRO A 152 13.40 -1.01 2.67
CA PRO A 152 14.12 -0.73 1.42
C PRO A 152 15.61 -0.41 1.63
N VAL A 153 15.97 0.03 2.82
CA VAL A 153 17.29 0.61 3.10
C VAL A 153 18.17 -0.41 3.80
N PRO A 154 19.42 -0.64 3.33
CA PRO A 154 20.35 -1.51 4.03
C PRO A 154 20.71 -0.97 5.42
N TRP A 155 20.64 -1.83 6.42
CA TRP A 155 21.15 -1.54 7.77
C TRP A 155 22.67 -1.67 7.81
N PRO A 156 23.36 -1.18 8.84
CA PRO A 156 24.82 -1.24 8.91
C PRO A 156 25.42 -2.66 8.80
N GLU A 157 24.68 -3.68 9.25
CA GLU A 157 25.07 -5.08 9.21
C GLU A 157 24.72 -5.81 7.89
N CYS A 158 23.99 -5.18 6.98
CA CYS A 158 23.62 -5.79 5.70
C CYS A 158 24.82 -5.91 4.77
N GLN A 159 24.91 -7.04 4.09
CA GLN A 159 25.84 -7.23 2.98
C GLN A 159 25.20 -6.82 1.66
N LEU A 160 26.00 -6.30 0.73
CA LEU A 160 25.57 -5.92 -0.61
C LEU A 160 26.37 -6.68 -1.68
N PRO A 161 25.72 -7.17 -2.73
CA PRO A 161 24.28 -7.19 -2.97
C PRO A 161 23.55 -8.10 -1.96
N PRO A 162 22.21 -7.85 -1.69
CA PRO A 162 21.45 -8.62 -0.71
C PRO A 162 21.32 -10.09 -1.12
N GLY A 163 21.67 -11.00 -0.22
CA GLY A 163 21.47 -12.44 -0.37
C GLY A 163 20.15 -12.94 0.21
N ASN A 164 19.91 -14.25 0.13
CA ASN A 164 18.70 -14.87 0.72
C ASN A 164 18.71 -14.85 2.25
N ASP A 165 19.84 -14.60 2.87
CA ASP A 165 20.09 -14.49 4.31
C ASP A 165 20.09 -13.04 4.82
N ASP A 166 19.72 -12.08 3.98
CA ASP A 166 19.61 -10.67 4.36
C ASP A 166 18.73 -10.51 5.62
N PRO A 167 19.23 -9.84 6.68
CA PRO A 167 18.52 -9.74 7.96
C PRO A 167 17.16 -9.05 7.83
N ARG A 168 16.96 -8.18 6.83
CA ARG A 168 15.69 -7.53 6.53
C ARG A 168 14.60 -8.52 6.12
N ILE A 169 14.96 -9.60 5.39
CA ILE A 169 14.03 -10.70 5.03
C ILE A 169 13.54 -11.40 6.29
N GLN A 170 14.45 -11.73 7.21
CA GLN A 170 14.10 -12.39 8.46
C GLN A 170 13.26 -11.50 9.37
N ASP A 171 13.49 -10.19 9.37
CA ASP A 171 12.69 -9.23 10.13
C ASP A 171 11.24 -9.19 9.65
N ILE A 172 11.03 -9.11 8.33
CA ILE A 172 9.69 -9.14 7.75
C ILE A 172 9.00 -10.48 7.98
N ASP A 173 9.70 -11.60 7.89
CA ASP A 173 9.13 -12.92 8.16
C ASP A 173 8.65 -13.04 9.61
N ARG A 174 9.41 -12.53 10.59
CA ARG A 174 9.02 -12.46 11.99
C ARG A 174 7.81 -11.55 12.21
N GLY A 175 7.84 -10.36 11.58
CA GLY A 175 6.74 -9.40 11.64
C GLY A 175 5.45 -9.97 11.05
N LEU A 176 5.52 -10.63 9.91
CA LEU A 176 4.38 -11.28 9.26
C LEU A 176 3.79 -12.39 10.13
N LYS A 177 4.63 -13.25 10.72
CA LYS A 177 4.19 -14.28 11.67
C LYS A 177 3.46 -13.67 12.88
N ALA A 178 3.97 -12.55 13.40
CA ALA A 178 3.33 -11.83 14.50
C ALA A 178 1.97 -11.24 14.11
N VAL A 179 1.86 -10.62 12.93
CA VAL A 179 0.60 -10.09 12.39
C VAL A 179 -0.42 -11.22 12.20
N LEU A 180 -0.04 -12.33 11.59
CA LEU A 180 -0.93 -13.49 11.40
C LEU A 180 -1.32 -14.17 12.72
N TYR A 181 -0.45 -14.12 13.73
CA TYR A 181 -0.80 -14.58 15.07
C TYR A 181 -1.86 -13.66 15.71
N MET A 182 -1.71 -12.35 15.59
CA MET A 182 -2.66 -11.38 16.17
C MET A 182 -3.99 -11.32 15.39
N SER A 183 -3.94 -11.46 14.08
CA SER A 183 -5.07 -11.26 13.15
C SER A 183 -5.06 -12.30 12.03
N PRO A 184 -5.40 -13.58 12.34
CA PRO A 184 -5.34 -14.67 11.35
C PRO A 184 -6.23 -14.45 10.11
N GLN A 185 -7.30 -13.68 10.25
CA GLN A 185 -8.22 -13.34 9.16
C GLN A 185 -7.56 -12.54 8.03
N ILE A 186 -6.45 -11.83 8.30
CA ILE A 186 -5.72 -11.05 7.27
C ILE A 186 -5.22 -11.96 6.14
N ALA A 187 -4.87 -13.20 6.44
CA ALA A 187 -4.39 -14.16 5.44
C ALA A 187 -5.38 -14.40 4.29
N SER A 188 -6.70 -14.35 4.57
CA SER A 188 -7.75 -14.55 3.55
C SER A 188 -8.08 -13.27 2.77
N VAL A 189 -7.75 -12.11 3.33
CA VAL A 189 -8.06 -10.79 2.74
C VAL A 189 -6.91 -10.29 1.86
N HIS A 190 -5.69 -10.43 2.34
CA HIS A 190 -4.47 -10.04 1.63
C HIS A 190 -3.35 -11.06 1.89
N PRO A 191 -3.19 -12.07 1.00
CA PRO A 191 -2.12 -13.04 1.13
C PRO A 191 -0.75 -12.36 1.06
N LEU A 192 0.01 -12.47 2.14
CA LEU A 192 1.32 -11.86 2.29
C LEU A 192 2.41 -12.94 2.27
N GLY A 193 3.49 -12.67 1.55
CA GLY A 193 4.69 -13.48 1.58
C GLY A 193 5.92 -12.59 1.47
N THR A 194 6.94 -12.85 2.27
CA THR A 194 8.14 -12.01 2.40
C THR A 194 8.87 -11.77 1.07
N LEU A 195 8.87 -12.79 0.20
CA LEU A 195 9.54 -12.74 -1.11
C LEU A 195 8.56 -12.51 -2.27
N GLU A 196 7.28 -12.36 -2.00
CA GLU A 196 6.26 -12.10 -3.02
C GLU A 196 6.42 -10.69 -3.62
N VAL A 197 5.99 -10.54 -4.87
CA VAL A 197 5.91 -9.24 -5.54
C VAL A 197 4.92 -8.35 -4.80
N GLU A 198 5.34 -7.12 -4.45
CA GLU A 198 4.58 -6.21 -3.59
C GLU A 198 4.59 -4.77 -4.11
N GLU A 199 3.69 -3.96 -3.57
CA GLU A 199 3.43 -2.58 -3.92
C GLU A 199 4.52 -1.62 -3.39
N GLU A 200 4.80 -0.55 -4.13
CA GLU A 200 5.67 0.54 -3.67
C GLU A 200 4.99 1.50 -2.66
N VAL A 201 3.76 1.23 -2.28
CA VAL A 201 3.05 1.96 -1.22
C VAL A 201 3.84 1.97 0.11
N GLY A 202 4.66 0.94 0.35
CA GLY A 202 5.60 0.89 1.46
C GLY A 202 6.77 1.87 1.30
N LEU A 203 7.22 2.16 0.07
CA LEU A 203 8.22 3.19 -0.17
C LEU A 203 7.65 4.59 0.05
N ILE A 204 6.40 4.83 -0.38
CA ILE A 204 5.69 6.11 -0.19
C ILE A 204 5.51 6.40 1.31
N GLN A 205 5.42 5.38 2.17
CA GLN A 205 5.41 5.57 3.64
C GLN A 205 6.61 6.37 4.16
N HIS A 206 7.76 6.30 3.48
CA HIS A 206 8.95 7.04 3.90
C HIS A 206 8.83 8.54 3.67
N GLY A 207 7.89 8.97 2.82
CA GLY A 207 7.44 10.36 2.72
C GLY A 207 6.35 10.75 3.73
N ILE A 208 5.93 9.83 4.62
CA ILE A 208 4.76 9.97 5.51
C ILE A 208 3.50 10.34 4.69
N SER A 209 3.33 9.72 3.52
CA SER A 209 2.26 10.04 2.57
C SER A 209 1.43 8.80 2.15
N SER A 210 1.54 7.68 2.83
CA SER A 210 0.96 6.43 2.37
C SER A 210 -0.47 6.19 2.85
N GLN A 211 -1.35 5.71 1.95
CA GLN A 211 -2.67 5.20 2.28
C GLN A 211 -2.64 3.99 3.24
N LEU A 212 -1.50 3.34 3.42
CA LEU A 212 -1.38 2.26 4.42
C LEU A 212 -1.70 2.71 5.84
N PHE A 213 -1.40 3.97 6.19
CA PHE A 213 -1.80 4.52 7.50
C PHE A 213 -3.32 4.56 7.65
N GLU A 214 -4.04 4.93 6.59
CA GLU A 214 -5.50 5.02 6.57
C GLU A 214 -6.19 3.65 6.57
N VAL A 215 -5.56 2.64 5.96
CA VAL A 215 -6.05 1.25 6.00
C VAL A 215 -5.87 0.63 7.40
N GLN A 216 -4.87 1.10 8.17
CA GLN A 216 -4.52 0.53 9.46
C GLN A 216 -5.15 1.24 10.65
N ALA A 217 -5.53 2.51 10.52
CA ALA A 217 -6.09 3.31 11.60
C ALA A 217 -7.16 4.29 11.12
N ARG A 218 -8.14 4.57 11.98
CA ARG A 218 -9.14 5.61 11.72
C ARG A 218 -8.52 6.98 11.94
N ILE A 219 -8.10 7.63 10.85
CA ILE A 219 -7.36 8.91 10.86
C ILE A 219 -7.88 9.88 9.77
N PRO A 220 -9.17 10.23 9.78
CA PRO A 220 -9.77 11.08 8.73
C PRO A 220 -9.09 12.44 8.59
N GLY A 221 -8.59 13.03 9.67
CA GLY A 221 -7.84 14.29 9.61
C GLY A 221 -6.57 14.18 8.77
N PHE A 222 -5.83 13.09 8.91
CA PHE A 222 -4.66 12.81 8.07
C PHE A 222 -5.06 12.50 6.62
N ALA A 223 -6.10 11.68 6.41
CA ALA A 223 -6.61 11.36 5.07
C ALA A 223 -6.99 12.62 4.28
N ASN A 224 -7.76 13.53 4.91
CA ASN A 224 -8.14 14.80 4.32
C ASN A 224 -6.93 15.70 4.03
N TYR A 225 -5.93 15.69 4.92
CA TYR A 225 -4.69 16.45 4.71
C TYR A 225 -3.97 15.95 3.44
N LEU A 226 -3.80 14.64 3.26
CA LEU A 226 -3.16 14.09 2.07
C LEU A 226 -3.92 14.43 0.78
N MET A 227 -5.26 14.36 0.81
CA MET A 227 -6.09 14.71 -0.35
C MET A 227 -6.00 16.19 -0.74
N ALA A 228 -5.77 17.09 0.23
CA ALA A 228 -5.74 18.54 0.03
C ALA A 228 -4.36 19.09 -0.34
N HIS A 229 -3.27 18.32 -0.16
CA HIS A 229 -1.91 18.79 -0.34
C HIS A 229 -1.18 18.01 -1.43
N ASP A 230 -0.22 18.67 -2.07
CA ASP A 230 0.65 18.05 -3.06
C ASP A 230 1.55 16.98 -2.41
N GLN A 231 1.82 15.89 -3.15
CA GLN A 231 2.62 14.76 -2.69
C GLN A 231 3.95 14.59 -3.48
N ASP A 232 4.38 15.61 -4.20
CA ASP A 232 5.57 15.57 -5.07
C ASP A 232 6.83 15.14 -4.34
N ASP A 233 7.08 15.69 -3.17
CA ASP A 233 8.26 15.36 -2.37
C ASP A 233 8.25 13.89 -1.90
N ALA A 234 7.09 13.34 -1.56
CA ALA A 234 6.95 11.94 -1.20
C ALA A 234 7.23 11.01 -2.40
N TYR A 235 6.75 11.37 -3.59
CA TYR A 235 7.03 10.61 -4.82
C TYR A 235 8.49 10.75 -5.27
N ARG A 236 9.10 11.94 -5.12
CA ARG A 236 10.54 12.11 -5.33
C ARG A 236 11.36 11.28 -4.35
N TYR A 237 10.92 11.17 -3.10
CA TYR A 237 11.57 10.31 -2.12
C TYR A 237 11.41 8.83 -2.47
N MET A 238 10.25 8.41 -2.92
CA MET A 238 10.03 7.06 -3.47
C MET A 238 11.00 6.76 -4.63
N LEU A 239 11.22 7.71 -5.56
CA LEU A 239 12.19 7.56 -6.64
C LEU A 239 13.61 7.38 -6.10
N LYS A 240 14.04 8.16 -5.08
CA LYS A 240 15.36 7.95 -4.42
C LYS A 240 15.50 6.54 -3.86
N LEU A 241 14.44 6.01 -3.24
CA LEU A 241 14.45 4.65 -2.70
C LEU A 241 14.48 3.57 -3.81
N LEU A 242 13.78 3.78 -4.92
CA LEU A 242 13.89 2.87 -6.09
C LEU A 242 15.32 2.86 -6.65
N LYS A 243 15.98 4.03 -6.74
CA LYS A 243 17.40 4.13 -7.13
C LYS A 243 18.31 3.38 -6.14
N LEU A 244 18.10 3.55 -4.83
CA LEU A 244 18.85 2.83 -3.80
C LEU A 244 18.67 1.31 -3.90
N ILE A 245 17.43 0.84 -4.15
CA ILE A 245 17.13 -0.58 -4.31
C ILE A 245 17.83 -1.13 -5.56
N SER A 246 17.76 -0.42 -6.70
CA SER A 246 18.45 -0.82 -7.92
C SER A 246 19.96 -0.87 -7.73
N TRP A 247 20.54 0.15 -7.09
CA TRP A 247 21.96 0.23 -6.81
C TRP A 247 22.44 -0.92 -5.91
N GLN A 248 21.75 -1.20 -4.79
CA GLN A 248 22.14 -2.27 -3.87
C GLN A 248 22.03 -3.67 -4.48
N ARG A 249 21.14 -3.87 -5.46
CA ARG A 249 20.99 -5.13 -6.18
C ARG A 249 21.97 -5.28 -7.34
N GLY A 250 22.55 -4.18 -7.84
CA GLY A 250 23.27 -4.13 -9.11
C GLY A 250 22.36 -4.37 -10.31
N ASP A 251 21.12 -3.84 -10.26
CA ASP A 251 20.14 -4.01 -11.33
C ASP A 251 20.59 -3.33 -12.64
N ASP A 252 20.20 -3.93 -13.76
CA ASP A 252 20.21 -3.27 -15.06
C ASP A 252 19.07 -2.24 -15.13
N THR A 253 19.39 -0.97 -14.90
CA THR A 253 18.42 0.13 -14.82
C THR A 253 17.81 0.55 -16.17
N SER A 254 18.26 -0.05 -17.27
CA SER A 254 17.56 0.06 -18.57
C SER A 254 16.25 -0.75 -18.60
N LYS A 255 16.06 -1.67 -17.66
CA LYS A 255 14.81 -2.40 -17.47
C LYS A 255 13.79 -1.54 -16.73
N PRO A 256 12.55 -1.41 -17.24
CA PRO A 256 11.52 -0.64 -16.55
C PRO A 256 11.07 -1.34 -15.27
N TRP A 257 10.78 -0.53 -14.25
CA TRP A 257 10.07 -1.00 -13.07
C TRP A 257 8.59 -1.23 -13.38
N VAL A 258 8.05 -2.32 -12.88
CA VAL A 258 6.59 -2.51 -12.80
C VAL A 258 6.15 -2.09 -11.41
N LEU A 259 5.43 -0.98 -11.34
CA LEU A 259 4.90 -0.38 -10.13
C LEU A 259 3.40 -0.62 -10.03
N LYS A 260 2.86 -0.75 -8.81
CA LYS A 260 1.43 -0.91 -8.61
C LYS A 260 1.01 -0.51 -7.21
N THR A 261 0.24 0.55 -7.09
CA THR A 261 -0.55 0.82 -5.89
C THR A 261 -1.85 1.55 -6.23
N PRO A 262 -2.96 1.27 -5.53
CA PRO A 262 -4.19 2.07 -5.64
C PRO A 262 -3.98 3.55 -5.32
N GLN A 263 -2.99 3.88 -4.50
CA GLN A 263 -2.68 5.26 -4.13
C GLN A 263 -2.36 6.15 -5.32
N HIS A 264 -1.81 5.61 -6.42
CA HIS A 264 -1.58 6.39 -7.64
C HIS A 264 -2.86 7.01 -8.23
N MET A 265 -4.03 6.46 -7.91
CA MET A 265 -5.30 7.09 -8.29
C MET A 265 -5.53 8.42 -7.55
N GLN A 266 -5.04 8.54 -6.32
CA GLN A 266 -5.11 9.76 -5.53
C GLN A 266 -4.05 10.79 -5.96
N ASP A 267 -2.83 10.30 -6.24
CA ASP A 267 -1.63 11.13 -6.41
C ASP A 267 -1.08 11.05 -7.85
N LEU A 268 -1.98 10.88 -8.84
CA LEU A 268 -1.60 10.70 -10.25
C LEU A 268 -0.81 11.89 -10.81
N ASP A 269 -1.12 13.08 -10.37
CA ASP A 269 -0.40 14.31 -10.72
C ASP A 269 1.05 14.28 -10.21
N ALA A 270 1.29 13.89 -8.95
CA ALA A 270 2.63 13.72 -8.39
C ALA A 270 3.41 12.60 -9.11
N LEU A 271 2.75 11.46 -9.37
CA LEU A 271 3.33 10.37 -10.16
C LEU A 271 3.82 10.86 -11.53
N MET A 272 2.97 11.59 -12.26
CA MET A 272 3.29 12.08 -13.61
C MET A 272 4.35 13.18 -13.62
N ARG A 273 4.49 13.97 -12.55
CA ARG A 273 5.60 14.94 -12.44
C ARG A 273 6.94 14.24 -12.20
N VAL A 274 6.95 13.09 -11.52
CA VAL A 274 8.18 12.31 -11.26
C VAL A 274 8.50 11.37 -12.41
N PHE A 275 7.49 10.76 -13.05
CA PHE A 275 7.63 9.83 -14.16
C PHE A 275 6.79 10.28 -15.37
N PRO A 276 7.18 11.36 -16.07
CA PRO A 276 6.35 11.98 -17.12
C PRO A 276 6.09 11.10 -18.34
N LYS A 277 6.87 10.03 -18.53
CA LYS A 277 6.72 9.09 -19.64
C LYS A 277 6.22 7.71 -19.19
N ALA A 278 5.79 7.56 -17.92
CA ALA A 278 5.25 6.30 -17.41
C ALA A 278 4.13 5.76 -18.30
N LYS A 279 4.11 4.43 -18.50
CA LYS A 279 3.01 3.73 -19.16
C LYS A 279 1.98 3.33 -18.11
N LEU A 280 0.77 3.89 -18.19
CA LEU A 280 -0.28 3.75 -17.19
C LEU A 280 -1.30 2.68 -17.61
N ILE A 281 -1.49 1.65 -16.81
CA ILE A 281 -2.45 0.59 -17.05
C ILE A 281 -3.54 0.67 -15.96
N PHE A 282 -4.74 1.06 -16.35
CA PHE A 282 -5.89 1.25 -15.46
C PHE A 282 -6.73 -0.02 -15.41
N SER A 283 -6.83 -0.62 -14.22
CA SER A 283 -7.70 -1.78 -13.99
C SER A 283 -9.10 -1.33 -13.57
N HIS A 284 -10.10 -1.75 -14.33
CA HIS A 284 -11.51 -1.42 -14.14
C HIS A 284 -12.29 -2.64 -13.64
N ARG A 285 -13.13 -2.42 -12.63
CA ARG A 285 -14.02 -3.45 -12.07
C ARG A 285 -15.31 -2.83 -11.54
N ASP A 286 -16.38 -3.62 -11.43
CA ASP A 286 -17.65 -3.20 -10.86
C ASP A 286 -17.47 -2.51 -9.49
N PRO A 287 -17.82 -1.20 -9.36
CA PRO A 287 -17.60 -0.44 -8.14
C PRO A 287 -18.36 -1.02 -6.94
N VAL A 288 -19.49 -1.69 -7.15
CA VAL A 288 -20.25 -2.34 -6.07
C VAL A 288 -19.41 -3.43 -5.40
N LYS A 289 -18.74 -4.28 -6.20
CA LYS A 289 -17.83 -5.33 -5.69
C LYS A 289 -16.57 -4.77 -5.07
N VAL A 290 -16.02 -3.72 -5.69
CA VAL A 290 -14.81 -3.04 -5.23
C VAL A 290 -15.03 -2.43 -3.85
N ILE A 291 -16.09 -1.62 -3.66
CA ILE A 291 -16.34 -0.91 -2.39
C ILE A 291 -16.57 -1.88 -1.24
N GLY A 292 -17.42 -2.89 -1.41
CA GLY A 292 -17.64 -3.87 -0.35
C GLY A 292 -16.35 -4.61 0.06
N SER A 293 -15.51 -4.94 -0.93
CA SER A 293 -14.22 -5.62 -0.67
C SER A 293 -13.19 -4.72 0.02
N ILE A 294 -13.13 -3.41 -0.34
CA ILE A 294 -12.25 -2.43 0.33
C ILE A 294 -12.68 -2.25 1.78
N CYS A 295 -13.96 -2.04 2.04
CA CYS A 295 -14.49 -1.86 3.40
C CYS A 295 -14.14 -3.05 4.29
N SER A 296 -14.32 -4.26 3.77
CA SER A 296 -13.98 -5.47 4.50
C SER A 296 -12.48 -5.63 4.74
N MET A 297 -11.64 -5.29 3.78
CA MET A 297 -10.18 -5.28 3.95
C MET A 297 -9.76 -4.29 5.04
N THR A 298 -10.27 -3.07 5.00
CA THR A 298 -9.99 -2.03 5.98
C THR A 298 -10.45 -2.42 7.38
N TRP A 299 -11.67 -2.97 7.52
CA TRP A 299 -12.15 -3.50 8.78
C TRP A 299 -11.18 -4.51 9.39
N ASN A 300 -10.80 -5.53 8.62
CA ASN A 300 -9.91 -6.59 9.10
C ASN A 300 -8.49 -6.09 9.44
N SER A 301 -8.05 -5.00 8.83
CA SER A 301 -6.78 -4.35 9.16
C SER A 301 -6.86 -3.54 10.45
N MET A 302 -7.92 -2.73 10.62
CA MET A 302 -8.08 -1.82 11.76
C MET A 302 -8.43 -2.53 13.07
N VAL A 303 -9.25 -3.60 13.05
CA VAL A 303 -9.69 -4.31 14.27
C VAL A 303 -8.55 -4.89 15.11
N ARG A 304 -7.34 -4.99 14.56
CA ARG A 304 -6.15 -5.39 15.31
C ARG A 304 -5.74 -4.32 16.33
N ASP A 305 -5.82 -3.07 15.95
CA ASP A 305 -5.19 -1.95 16.65
C ASP A 305 -6.18 -1.13 17.48
N THR A 306 -7.49 -1.40 17.38
CA THR A 306 -8.54 -0.71 18.15
C THR A 306 -9.56 -1.68 18.72
N ASP A 307 -10.15 -1.31 19.87
CA ASP A 307 -11.24 -2.06 20.51
C ASP A 307 -12.62 -1.49 20.12
N THR A 308 -12.65 -0.33 19.48
CA THR A 308 -13.88 0.38 19.08
C THR A 308 -13.75 0.90 17.68
N LEU A 309 -14.59 0.41 16.77
CA LEU A 309 -14.61 0.81 15.36
C LEU A 309 -16.06 0.75 14.86
N ASP A 310 -16.46 1.78 14.15
CA ASP A 310 -17.76 1.83 13.48
C ASP A 310 -17.60 1.37 12.03
N PRO A 311 -18.23 0.24 11.63
CA PRO A 311 -18.14 -0.22 10.26
C PRO A 311 -18.87 0.71 9.26
N HIS A 312 -19.91 1.43 9.69
CA HIS A 312 -20.61 2.39 8.83
C HIS A 312 -19.72 3.57 8.46
N TRP A 313 -18.86 4.04 9.40
CA TRP A 313 -17.85 5.03 9.10
C TRP A 313 -16.88 4.53 7.99
N ILE A 314 -16.47 3.26 8.04
CA ILE A 314 -15.61 2.69 7.00
C ILE A 314 -16.31 2.72 5.65
N GLY A 315 -17.60 2.36 5.60
CA GLY A 315 -18.38 2.39 4.36
C GLY A 315 -18.43 3.78 3.74
N GLU A 316 -18.78 4.79 4.54
CA GLU A 316 -18.85 6.18 4.09
C GLU A 316 -17.49 6.72 3.65
N GLU A 317 -16.46 6.52 4.45
CA GLU A 317 -15.09 7.00 4.19
C GLU A 317 -14.53 6.45 2.87
N TRP A 318 -14.61 5.13 2.67
CA TRP A 318 -14.04 4.51 1.48
C TRP A 318 -14.88 4.73 0.22
N LEU A 319 -16.19 4.91 0.34
CA LEU A 319 -17.02 5.34 -0.79
C LEU A 319 -16.69 6.78 -1.20
N ASN A 320 -16.54 7.71 -0.23
CA ASN A 320 -16.13 9.09 -0.48
C ASN A 320 -14.75 9.15 -1.15
N LYS A 321 -13.78 8.40 -0.62
CA LYS A 321 -12.41 8.35 -1.16
C LYS A 321 -12.40 7.80 -2.58
N ALA A 322 -13.12 6.71 -2.86
CA ALA A 322 -13.19 6.14 -4.20
C ALA A 322 -13.77 7.13 -5.22
N GLU A 323 -14.83 7.86 -4.86
CA GLU A 323 -15.42 8.89 -5.72
C GLU A 323 -14.44 10.02 -6.01
N GLN A 324 -13.74 10.53 -4.99
CA GLN A 324 -12.72 11.58 -5.14
C GLN A 324 -11.57 11.13 -6.05
N MET A 325 -11.05 9.92 -5.84
CA MET A 325 -9.98 9.34 -6.65
C MET A 325 -10.39 9.18 -8.11
N LEU A 326 -11.57 8.64 -8.38
CA LEU A 326 -12.08 8.44 -9.74
C LEU A 326 -12.32 9.77 -10.44
N THR A 327 -12.90 10.75 -9.75
CA THR A 327 -13.14 12.10 -10.29
C THR A 327 -11.82 12.80 -10.64
N LYS A 328 -10.81 12.76 -9.73
CA LYS A 328 -9.49 13.35 -9.96
C LYS A 328 -8.80 12.70 -11.15
N VAL A 329 -8.77 11.37 -11.22
CA VAL A 329 -8.14 10.65 -12.33
C VAL A 329 -8.82 10.96 -13.67
N GLN A 330 -10.16 11.00 -13.71
CA GLN A 330 -10.88 11.31 -14.93
C GLN A 330 -10.53 12.72 -15.45
N ALA A 331 -10.47 13.71 -14.56
CA ALA A 331 -10.09 15.07 -14.91
C ALA A 331 -8.63 15.15 -15.43
N LEU A 332 -7.69 14.52 -14.73
CA LEU A 332 -6.28 14.53 -15.11
C LEU A 332 -6.03 13.82 -16.46
N ARG A 333 -6.69 12.67 -16.70
CA ARG A 333 -6.59 11.96 -17.99
C ARG A 333 -7.08 12.80 -19.17
N GLN A 334 -8.15 13.56 -18.98
CA GLN A 334 -8.71 14.40 -20.06
C GLN A 334 -7.83 15.62 -20.35
N GLN A 335 -7.15 16.18 -19.35
CA GLN A 335 -6.48 17.47 -19.45
C GLN A 335 -4.97 17.37 -19.62
N HIS A 336 -4.30 16.38 -19.04
CA HIS A 336 -2.86 16.40 -18.86
C HIS A 336 -2.12 15.13 -19.29
N ILE A 337 -2.82 14.01 -19.53
CA ILE A 337 -2.15 12.74 -19.86
C ILE A 337 -2.45 12.36 -21.31
N PRO A 338 -1.42 12.21 -22.16
CA PRO A 338 -1.60 11.77 -23.53
C PRO A 338 -2.30 10.41 -23.62
N ALA A 339 -3.25 10.27 -24.54
CA ALA A 339 -3.99 9.00 -24.72
C ALA A 339 -3.07 7.79 -24.95
N GLY A 340 -1.94 7.97 -25.66
CA GLY A 340 -0.94 6.93 -25.89
C GLY A 340 -0.13 6.50 -24.65
N GLN A 341 -0.34 7.13 -23.49
CA GLN A 341 0.26 6.74 -22.21
C GLN A 341 -0.71 5.95 -21.31
N CYS A 342 -1.97 5.75 -21.72
CA CYS A 342 -2.99 5.12 -20.92
C CYS A 342 -3.61 3.91 -21.63
N LEU A 343 -3.74 2.79 -20.93
CA LEU A 343 -4.49 1.62 -21.36
C LEU A 343 -5.49 1.23 -20.26
N GLY A 344 -6.77 1.01 -20.62
CA GLY A 344 -7.78 0.45 -19.71
C GLY A 344 -7.83 -1.06 -19.85
N VAL A 345 -7.94 -1.77 -18.73
CA VAL A 345 -8.07 -3.23 -18.66
C VAL A 345 -9.24 -3.58 -17.74
N HIS A 346 -10.17 -4.44 -18.20
CA HIS A 346 -11.26 -4.91 -17.37
C HIS A 346 -10.87 -6.15 -16.57
N TYR A 347 -11.20 -6.16 -15.28
CA TYR A 347 -10.97 -7.31 -14.40
C TYR A 347 -11.58 -8.60 -14.94
N ARG A 348 -12.77 -8.51 -15.54
CA ARG A 348 -13.47 -9.64 -16.13
C ARG A 348 -12.68 -10.24 -17.28
N ASP A 349 -12.23 -9.41 -18.23
CA ASP A 349 -11.47 -9.86 -19.39
C ASP A 349 -10.16 -10.54 -18.96
N LEU A 350 -9.45 -9.94 -17.97
CA LEU A 350 -8.25 -10.54 -17.39
C LEU A 350 -8.54 -11.90 -16.72
N SER A 351 -9.77 -12.12 -16.24
CA SER A 351 -10.18 -13.38 -15.63
C SER A 351 -10.58 -14.44 -16.66
N ASP A 352 -11.24 -14.02 -17.74
CA ASP A 352 -11.78 -14.87 -18.77
C ASP A 352 -10.71 -15.26 -19.82
N ASP A 353 -9.91 -14.29 -20.28
CA ASP A 353 -8.83 -14.49 -21.25
C ASP A 353 -7.62 -13.59 -20.95
N TRP A 354 -6.81 -14.01 -19.98
CA TRP A 354 -5.63 -13.25 -19.58
C TRP A 354 -4.60 -13.10 -20.72
N GLN A 355 -4.52 -14.05 -21.67
CA GLN A 355 -3.53 -13.99 -22.76
C GLN A 355 -3.85 -12.87 -23.73
N SER A 356 -5.12 -12.72 -24.11
CA SER A 356 -5.56 -11.60 -24.95
C SER A 356 -5.29 -10.26 -24.29
N VAL A 357 -5.60 -10.12 -23.00
CA VAL A 357 -5.33 -8.89 -22.24
C VAL A 357 -3.82 -8.60 -22.19
N MET A 358 -2.98 -9.61 -21.96
CA MET A 358 -1.53 -9.42 -21.97
C MET A 358 -1.00 -9.07 -23.35
N GLN A 359 -1.60 -9.58 -24.43
CA GLN A 359 -1.23 -9.18 -25.80
C GLN A 359 -1.45 -7.67 -26.02
N ASP A 360 -2.59 -7.15 -25.60
CA ASP A 360 -2.90 -5.72 -25.70
C ASP A 360 -1.94 -4.87 -24.84
N ILE A 361 -1.64 -5.33 -23.62
CA ILE A 361 -0.70 -4.64 -22.74
C ILE A 361 0.71 -4.63 -23.35
N TYR A 362 1.20 -5.76 -23.85
CA TYR A 362 2.54 -5.85 -24.42
C TYR A 362 2.68 -5.04 -25.72
N HIS A 363 1.62 -5.00 -26.52
CA HIS A 363 1.55 -4.07 -27.65
C HIS A 363 1.65 -2.60 -27.19
N PHE A 364 0.89 -2.23 -26.16
CA PHE A 364 0.88 -0.87 -25.59
C PHE A 364 2.24 -0.44 -25.02
N ILE A 365 2.96 -1.34 -24.35
CA ILE A 365 4.28 -1.06 -23.78
C ILE A 365 5.42 -1.26 -24.78
N ALA A 366 5.12 -1.69 -26.01
CA ALA A 366 6.06 -1.96 -27.11
C ALA A 366 7.10 -3.07 -26.79
N TYR A 367 6.65 -4.15 -26.14
CA TYR A 367 7.44 -5.36 -25.89
C TYR A 367 6.81 -6.58 -26.59
N PRO A 368 7.59 -7.57 -27.07
CA PRO A 368 7.04 -8.85 -27.54
C PRO A 368 6.53 -9.66 -26.35
N LEU A 369 5.32 -10.24 -26.47
CA LEU A 369 4.70 -11.03 -25.38
C LEU A 369 5.30 -12.43 -25.27
N GLU A 370 5.65 -13.06 -26.40
CA GLU A 370 6.01 -14.46 -26.47
C GLU A 370 7.09 -14.89 -25.45
N PRO A 371 8.17 -14.10 -25.22
CA PRO A 371 9.19 -14.47 -24.23
C PRO A 371 8.69 -14.52 -22.79
N ALA A 372 7.59 -13.79 -22.46
CA ALA A 372 7.02 -13.74 -21.11
C ALA A 372 6.00 -14.85 -20.82
N LEU A 373 5.39 -15.46 -21.84
CA LEU A 373 4.32 -16.44 -21.67
C LEU A 373 4.70 -17.63 -20.77
N PRO A 374 5.92 -18.23 -20.85
CA PRO A 374 6.26 -19.35 -19.98
C PRO A 374 6.26 -18.97 -18.50
N SER A 375 6.83 -17.84 -18.12
CA SER A 375 6.89 -17.38 -16.73
C SER A 375 5.53 -16.98 -16.19
N MET A 376 4.69 -16.31 -17.00
CA MET A 376 3.31 -15.98 -16.66
C MET A 376 2.47 -17.23 -16.42
N SER A 377 2.56 -18.22 -17.32
CA SER A 377 1.85 -19.51 -17.20
C SER A 377 2.28 -20.28 -15.95
N ALA A 378 3.58 -20.33 -15.65
CA ALA A 378 4.12 -20.95 -14.45
C ALA A 378 3.64 -20.25 -13.18
N TRP A 379 3.60 -18.90 -13.18
CA TRP A 379 3.07 -18.15 -12.05
C TRP A 379 1.58 -18.44 -11.82
N LEU A 380 0.75 -18.45 -12.86
CA LEU A 380 -0.69 -18.76 -12.77
C LEU A 380 -0.94 -20.17 -12.26
N ALA A 381 -0.17 -21.16 -12.72
CA ALA A 381 -0.29 -22.54 -12.27
C ALA A 381 -0.01 -22.69 -10.76
N SER A 382 0.93 -21.90 -10.22
CA SER A 382 1.28 -21.92 -8.79
C SER A 382 0.34 -21.08 -7.92
N ASN A 383 -0.42 -20.14 -8.51
CA ASN A 383 -1.22 -19.15 -7.82
C ASN A 383 -2.69 -19.18 -8.26
N ALA A 384 -3.31 -20.37 -8.18
CA ALA A 384 -4.71 -20.55 -8.52
C ALA A 384 -5.61 -19.59 -7.72
N GLN A 385 -6.62 -19.02 -8.39
CA GLN A 385 -7.60 -18.12 -7.77
C GLN A 385 -8.29 -18.83 -6.59
N HIS A 386 -8.51 -18.11 -5.49
CA HIS A 386 -9.10 -18.64 -4.25
C HIS A 386 -8.25 -19.62 -3.43
N LYS A 387 -6.95 -19.76 -3.70
CA LYS A 387 -6.03 -20.61 -2.93
C LYS A 387 -6.09 -20.36 -1.41
N HIS A 388 -6.43 -19.16 -0.99
CA HIS A 388 -6.51 -18.74 0.43
C HIS A 388 -7.94 -18.61 0.96
N GLY A 389 -8.93 -19.18 0.27
CA GLY A 389 -10.35 -19.11 0.64
C GLY A 389 -11.12 -18.00 -0.05
N VAL A 390 -12.45 -18.03 0.09
CA VAL A 390 -13.35 -16.99 -0.41
C VAL A 390 -13.70 -16.05 0.74
N HIS A 391 -13.29 -14.81 0.63
CA HIS A 391 -13.65 -13.79 1.60
C HIS A 391 -15.11 -13.33 1.36
N ARG A 392 -15.94 -13.42 2.40
CA ARG A 392 -17.36 -13.03 2.34
C ARG A 392 -17.57 -11.73 3.11
N TYR A 393 -18.34 -10.82 2.53
CA TYR A 393 -18.76 -9.55 3.11
C TYR A 393 -20.10 -9.13 2.51
N GLN A 394 -20.81 -8.25 3.19
CA GLN A 394 -22.03 -7.62 2.68
C GLN A 394 -21.88 -6.10 2.79
N LEU A 395 -22.38 -5.36 1.81
CA LEU A 395 -22.39 -3.89 1.84
C LEU A 395 -23.15 -3.35 3.05
N SER A 396 -24.24 -4.05 3.44
CA SER A 396 -25.04 -3.72 4.61
C SER A 396 -24.26 -3.74 5.93
N ASP A 397 -23.19 -4.54 6.03
CA ASP A 397 -22.31 -4.55 7.20
C ASP A 397 -21.63 -3.19 7.41
N PHE A 398 -21.46 -2.44 6.33
CA PHE A 398 -20.82 -1.12 6.28
C PHE A 398 -21.81 0.04 6.07
N GLY A 399 -23.12 -0.20 6.32
CA GLY A 399 -24.16 0.81 6.16
C GLY A 399 -24.41 1.22 4.70
N LEU A 400 -23.97 0.44 3.73
CA LEU A 400 -24.12 0.70 2.30
C LEU A 400 -25.15 -0.25 1.67
N SER A 401 -25.69 0.17 0.54
CA SER A 401 -26.44 -0.68 -0.39
C SER A 401 -25.90 -0.55 -1.80
N GLU A 402 -26.22 -1.52 -2.65
CA GLU A 402 -25.86 -1.43 -4.08
C GLU A 402 -26.36 -0.13 -4.70
N GLN A 403 -27.60 0.29 -4.36
CA GLN A 403 -28.18 1.53 -4.88
C GLN A 403 -27.38 2.77 -4.47
N VAL A 404 -26.86 2.83 -3.23
CA VAL A 404 -26.03 3.96 -2.76
C VAL A 404 -24.73 4.02 -3.55
N VAL A 405 -24.06 2.88 -3.76
CA VAL A 405 -22.82 2.82 -4.55
C VAL A 405 -23.10 3.19 -6.02
N GLU A 406 -24.17 2.66 -6.60
CA GLU A 406 -24.60 2.96 -7.98
C GLU A 406 -24.89 4.44 -8.19
N ASN A 407 -25.60 5.07 -7.28
CA ASN A 407 -25.93 6.49 -7.38
C ASN A 407 -24.67 7.38 -7.38
N ARG A 408 -23.61 6.96 -6.71
CA ARG A 408 -22.39 7.73 -6.58
C ARG A 408 -21.33 7.36 -7.63
N LEU A 409 -21.17 6.08 -7.96
CA LEU A 409 -20.11 5.58 -8.84
C LEU A 409 -20.63 5.01 -10.17
N GLY A 410 -21.94 5.04 -10.43
CA GLY A 410 -22.52 4.54 -11.69
C GLY A 410 -21.95 5.24 -12.94
N TYR A 411 -21.67 6.54 -12.84
CA TYR A 411 -21.04 7.31 -13.91
C TYR A 411 -19.68 6.71 -14.36
N TYR A 412 -18.91 6.18 -13.40
CA TYR A 412 -17.62 5.52 -13.69
C TYR A 412 -17.85 4.22 -14.45
N ARG A 413 -18.81 3.40 -14.01
CA ARG A 413 -19.14 2.17 -14.72
C ARG A 413 -19.57 2.45 -16.17
N ASP A 414 -20.43 3.46 -16.36
CA ASP A 414 -20.94 3.82 -17.68
C ASP A 414 -19.83 4.40 -18.59
N ALA A 415 -18.98 5.27 -18.05
CA ALA A 415 -17.87 5.87 -18.78
C ALA A 415 -16.84 4.86 -19.30
N TYR A 416 -16.65 3.76 -18.58
CA TYR A 416 -15.68 2.71 -18.93
C TYR A 416 -16.36 1.39 -19.36
N SER A 417 -17.67 1.37 -19.58
CA SER A 417 -18.43 0.18 -20.02
C SER A 417 -18.20 -1.05 -19.13
N ILE A 418 -18.12 -0.84 -17.81
CA ILE A 418 -17.83 -1.91 -16.85
C ILE A 418 -19.09 -2.75 -16.64
N ALA A 419 -19.00 -4.06 -16.85
CA ALA A 419 -20.12 -4.98 -16.60
C ALA A 419 -20.41 -5.12 -15.10
N LYS A 420 -21.69 -5.28 -14.74
CA LYS A 420 -22.11 -5.68 -13.38
C LYS A 420 -21.64 -7.10 -13.07
N GLU A 421 -21.17 -7.32 -11.83
CA GLU A 421 -20.74 -8.63 -11.31
C GLU A 421 -21.73 -9.22 -10.29
#